data_561459a8da6b5a27f9bd66aff971c6ac
#
_entry.id   561459a8da6b5a27f9bd66aff971c6ac
#
_cell.length_a   1.000
_cell.length_b   1.000
_cell.length_c   1.000
_cell.angle_alpha   90.00
_cell.angle_beta   90.00
_cell.angle_gamma   90.00
#
_symmetry.space_group_name_H-M   'P 1'
#
loop_
_entity.id
_entity.type
_entity.pdbx_description
1 polymer ?
#
loop_
_entity_poly.entity_id
_entity_poly.type
_entity_poly.pdbx_seq_one_letter_code
_entity_poly.pdbx_strand_id
1 'polypeptide(L)'
;MIYAGIGSRETPEWVLTIFERMGSWMAKRGDILRSGGADGADSAFENGCNAVNGQKEIYLPWDNFNGKTNGNGYFSTYSVESMSKATEIAKKYHPYWDNLSRGGRALMTRNSFQALGLNLDRPADFIVCYTDGGKLKGGTAQALRIAADYQIPIFNAGNYTNEQ
;
A
#
# COMPACT_ATOMS: atom_id res chain seq x y z
N MET A 1 7.79 6.19 13.15
CA MET A 1 7.52 4.84 12.60
C MET A 1 7.28 4.90 11.09
N ILE A 2 7.38 3.78 10.44
CA ILE A 2 7.02 3.64 9.02
C ILE A 2 5.79 2.74 8.96
N TYR A 3 4.72 3.20 8.31
CA TYR A 3 3.51 2.41 8.18
C TYR A 3 3.05 2.35 6.71
N ALA A 4 2.30 1.32 6.37
CA ALA A 4 1.64 1.23 5.08
C ALA A 4 0.16 1.57 5.26
N GLY A 5 -0.29 2.60 4.54
CA GLY A 5 -1.70 2.97 4.44
C GLY A 5 -2.20 2.59 3.06
N ILE A 6 -2.99 1.52 2.98
CA ILE A 6 -3.37 0.89 1.72
C ILE A 6 -4.81 0.40 1.78
N GLY A 7 -5.36 0.00 0.65
CA GLY A 7 -6.67 -0.63 0.63
C GLY A 7 -7.36 -0.59 -0.71
N SER A 8 -8.61 -1.02 -0.71
CA SER A 8 -9.45 -1.12 -1.89
C SER A 8 -9.70 0.25 -2.53
N ARG A 9 -9.77 0.26 -3.86
CA ARG A 9 -10.26 1.43 -4.61
C ARG A 9 -11.74 1.72 -4.32
N GLU A 10 -12.46 0.73 -3.82
CA GLU A 10 -13.89 0.81 -3.48
C GLU A 10 -14.13 0.99 -1.98
N THR A 11 -13.15 1.52 -1.26
CA THR A 11 -13.30 1.82 0.18
C THR A 11 -14.45 2.79 0.41
N PRO A 12 -15.35 2.50 1.36
CA PRO A 12 -16.49 3.39 1.65
C PRO A 12 -16.06 4.80 2.04
N GLU A 13 -16.88 5.78 1.69
CA GLU A 13 -16.59 7.20 1.91
C GLU A 13 -16.26 7.51 3.37
N TRP A 14 -17.00 6.95 4.31
CA TRP A 14 -16.75 7.22 5.72
C TRP A 14 -15.41 6.69 6.20
N VAL A 15 -14.92 5.56 5.62
CA VAL A 15 -13.59 5.03 5.91
C VAL A 15 -12.53 5.93 5.29
N LEU A 16 -12.75 6.41 4.06
CA LEU A 16 -11.82 7.35 3.39
C LEU A 16 -11.60 8.61 4.23
N THR A 17 -12.67 9.14 4.81
CA THR A 17 -12.60 10.32 5.70
C THR A 17 -11.71 10.04 6.91
N ILE A 18 -11.84 8.86 7.51
CA ILE A 18 -11.00 8.45 8.64
C ILE A 18 -9.55 8.30 8.19
N PHE A 19 -9.30 7.65 7.05
CA PHE A 19 -7.95 7.43 6.55
C PHE A 19 -7.22 8.72 6.20
N GLU A 20 -7.95 9.71 5.68
CA GLU A 20 -7.36 11.02 5.42
C GLU A 20 -6.93 11.70 6.73
N ARG A 21 -7.78 11.64 7.76
CA ARG A 21 -7.43 12.17 9.10
C ARG A 21 -6.25 11.43 9.71
N MET A 22 -6.21 10.11 9.58
CA MET A 22 -5.09 9.30 10.07
C MET A 22 -3.79 9.65 9.36
N GLY A 23 -3.83 9.82 8.04
CA GLY A 23 -2.67 10.23 7.26
C GLY A 23 -2.08 11.54 7.73
N SER A 24 -2.93 12.51 7.98
CA SER A 24 -2.54 13.82 8.52
C SER A 24 -1.96 13.71 9.93
N TRP A 25 -2.66 12.98 10.80
CA TRP A 25 -2.25 12.82 12.20
C TRP A 25 -0.92 12.10 12.32
N MET A 26 -0.74 11.00 11.58
CA MET A 26 0.51 10.23 11.63
C MET A 26 1.68 11.03 11.05
N ALA A 27 1.44 11.80 9.97
CA ALA A 27 2.48 12.68 9.41
C ALA A 27 2.95 13.73 10.41
N LYS A 28 2.03 14.30 11.18
CA LYS A 28 2.37 15.26 12.25
C LYS A 28 3.22 14.64 13.34
N ARG A 29 3.06 13.34 13.61
CA ARG A 29 3.91 12.60 14.55
C ARG A 29 5.30 12.30 14.00
N GLY A 30 5.53 12.53 12.71
CA GLY A 30 6.78 12.18 12.05
C GLY A 30 6.80 10.78 11.47
N ASP A 31 5.67 10.10 11.41
CA ASP A 31 5.57 8.77 10.76
C ASP A 31 5.68 8.92 9.24
N ILE A 32 6.30 7.93 8.61
CA ILE A 32 6.48 7.90 7.16
C ILE A 32 5.40 6.98 6.56
N LEU A 33 4.64 7.51 5.60
CA LEU A 33 3.62 6.76 4.87
C LEU A 33 4.23 5.98 3.73
N ARG A 34 3.91 4.68 3.63
CA ARG A 34 4.07 3.90 2.40
C ARG A 34 2.70 3.62 1.81
N SER A 35 2.52 3.87 0.53
CA SER A 35 1.26 3.58 -0.16
C SER A 35 1.50 3.31 -1.65
N GLY A 36 0.44 3.17 -2.42
CA GLY A 36 0.53 2.70 -3.80
C GLY A 36 0.01 3.63 -4.88
N GLY A 37 -0.47 4.81 -4.52
CA GLY A 37 -0.93 5.80 -5.48
C GLY A 37 -2.24 5.47 -6.21
N ALA A 38 -2.97 4.44 -5.78
CA ALA A 38 -4.25 4.07 -6.35
C ALA A 38 -5.38 4.98 -5.83
N ASP A 39 -6.53 4.93 -6.51
CA ASP A 39 -7.74 5.60 -6.00
C ASP A 39 -8.23 4.92 -4.72
N GLY A 40 -9.09 5.60 -3.98
CA GLY A 40 -9.68 5.07 -2.76
C GLY A 40 -8.77 5.21 -1.55
N ALA A 41 -8.50 4.11 -0.84
CA ALA A 41 -7.77 4.14 0.41
C ALA A 41 -6.37 4.74 0.28
N ASP A 42 -5.61 4.33 -0.75
CA ASP A 42 -4.25 4.86 -0.98
C ASP A 42 -4.28 6.39 -1.08
N SER A 43 -5.17 6.93 -1.90
CA SER A 43 -5.30 8.38 -2.11
C SER A 43 -5.73 9.10 -0.84
N ALA A 44 -6.58 8.50 -0.01
CA ALA A 44 -7.03 9.10 1.23
C ALA A 44 -5.85 9.31 2.20
N PHE A 45 -5.04 8.27 2.40
CA PHE A 45 -3.83 8.39 3.24
C PHE A 45 -2.87 9.43 2.68
N GLU A 46 -2.65 9.38 1.38
CA GLU A 46 -1.71 10.31 0.72
C GLU A 46 -2.18 11.75 0.84
N ASN A 47 -3.47 12.02 0.61
CA ASN A 47 -4.04 13.36 0.73
C ASN A 47 -3.86 13.91 2.15
N GLY A 48 -4.11 13.09 3.17
CA GLY A 48 -3.90 13.50 4.55
C GLY A 48 -2.45 13.81 4.86
N CYS A 49 -1.52 12.98 4.38
CA CYS A 49 -0.09 13.19 4.52
C CYS A 49 0.35 14.48 3.82
N ASN A 50 -0.10 14.69 2.58
CA ASN A 50 0.25 15.87 1.80
C ASN A 50 -0.25 17.17 2.43
N ALA A 51 -1.42 17.14 3.08
CA ALA A 51 -2.02 18.32 3.70
C ALA A 51 -1.13 18.95 4.76
N VAL A 52 -0.22 18.18 5.36
CA VAL A 52 0.72 18.66 6.39
C VAL A 52 2.18 18.47 5.96
N ASN A 53 2.44 18.31 4.67
CA ASN A 53 3.78 18.12 4.10
C ASN A 53 4.54 16.97 4.75
N GLY A 54 3.85 15.86 5.00
CA GLY A 54 4.44 14.69 5.62
C GLY A 54 5.39 13.93 4.69
N GLN A 55 6.20 13.07 5.27
CA GLN A 55 7.10 12.20 4.50
C GLN A 55 6.34 11.00 3.97
N LYS A 56 6.61 10.64 2.73
CA LYS A 56 5.93 9.51 2.08
C LYS A 56 6.84 8.77 1.11
N GLU A 57 6.52 7.50 0.92
CA GLU A 57 7.10 6.61 -0.09
C GLU A 57 5.92 6.00 -0.84
N ILE A 58 5.63 6.53 -2.02
CA ILE A 58 4.52 6.06 -2.84
C ILE A 58 5.07 5.20 -3.98
N TYR A 59 4.75 3.92 -3.98
CA TYR A 59 5.27 2.97 -4.96
C TYR A 59 4.30 2.78 -6.10
N LEU A 60 4.71 3.15 -7.30
CA LEU A 60 3.89 3.11 -8.51
C LEU A 60 4.20 1.83 -9.28
N PRO A 61 3.17 1.09 -9.73
CA PRO A 61 3.40 -0.14 -10.49
C PRO A 61 4.06 0.11 -11.85
N TRP A 62 3.86 1.30 -12.40
CA TRP A 62 4.53 1.81 -13.61
C TRP A 62 4.55 3.33 -13.58
N ASP A 63 5.38 3.93 -14.42
CA ASP A 63 5.45 5.39 -14.50
C ASP A 63 4.14 5.97 -15.03
N ASN A 64 3.77 7.14 -14.52
CA ASN A 64 2.51 7.82 -14.84
C ASN A 64 1.25 7.09 -14.36
N PHE A 65 1.35 6.21 -13.38
CA PHE A 65 0.19 5.58 -12.75
C PHE A 65 -0.66 6.64 -12.04
N ASN A 66 -1.94 6.79 -12.43
CA ASN A 66 -2.82 7.85 -11.94
C ASN A 66 -2.21 9.26 -12.06
N GLY A 67 -1.43 9.49 -13.13
CA GLY A 67 -0.78 10.77 -13.38
C GLY A 67 0.43 11.06 -12.50
N LYS A 68 0.88 10.09 -11.70
CA LYS A 68 2.02 10.26 -10.79
C LYS A 68 3.29 9.70 -11.43
N THR A 69 4.38 10.43 -11.28
CA THR A 69 5.68 10.06 -11.87
C THR A 69 6.76 10.02 -10.81
N ASN A 70 7.88 9.39 -11.14
CA ASN A 70 9.03 9.25 -10.25
C ASN A 70 9.53 10.60 -9.72
N GLY A 71 9.90 10.65 -8.46
CA GLY A 71 10.41 11.85 -7.80
C GLY A 71 9.47 12.34 -6.69
N ASN A 72 9.97 13.19 -5.79
CA ASN A 72 9.19 13.80 -4.70
C ASN A 72 8.37 12.80 -3.85
N GLY A 73 8.99 11.69 -3.47
CA GLY A 73 8.32 10.66 -2.67
C GLY A 73 7.61 9.60 -3.50
N TYR A 74 7.63 9.71 -4.83
CA TYR A 74 7.09 8.71 -5.74
C TYR A 74 8.20 7.87 -6.35
N PHE A 75 8.02 6.56 -6.36
CA PHE A 75 8.98 5.60 -6.93
C PHE A 75 8.28 4.75 -7.98
N SER A 76 8.66 4.93 -9.25
CA SER A 76 8.26 4.00 -10.30
C SER A 76 9.05 2.71 -10.12
N THR A 77 8.37 1.61 -9.85
CA THR A 77 9.03 0.35 -9.49
C THR A 77 9.85 -0.24 -10.63
N TYR A 78 9.55 0.13 -11.89
CA TYR A 78 10.38 -0.26 -13.03
C TYR A 78 11.80 0.33 -12.99
N SER A 79 11.97 1.45 -12.32
CA SER A 79 13.26 2.14 -12.22
C SER A 79 14.03 1.78 -10.95
N VAL A 80 13.46 0.93 -10.09
CA VAL A 80 14.07 0.56 -8.82
C VAL A 80 15.00 -0.64 -9.01
N GLU A 81 16.21 -0.54 -8.48
CA GLU A 81 17.22 -1.58 -8.58
C GLU A 81 16.74 -2.93 -8.04
N SER A 82 15.95 -2.92 -6.96
CA SER A 82 15.44 -4.13 -6.31
C SER A 82 14.19 -4.71 -6.96
N MET A 83 13.76 -4.23 -8.14
CA MET A 83 12.54 -4.71 -8.79
C MET A 83 12.52 -6.21 -9.04
N SER A 84 13.63 -6.78 -9.47
CA SER A 84 13.74 -8.22 -9.72
C SER A 84 13.43 -9.03 -8.47
N LYS A 85 14.02 -8.63 -7.34
CA LYS A 85 13.78 -9.27 -6.04
C LYS A 85 12.33 -9.08 -5.59
N ALA A 86 11.76 -7.89 -5.81
CA ALA A 86 10.36 -7.62 -5.49
C ALA A 86 9.41 -8.51 -6.28
N THR A 87 9.72 -8.77 -7.55
CA THR A 87 8.94 -9.67 -8.42
C THR A 87 9.00 -11.11 -7.90
N GLU A 88 10.16 -11.58 -7.48
CA GLU A 88 10.33 -12.91 -6.87
C GLU A 88 9.49 -13.05 -5.59
N ILE A 89 9.49 -12.03 -4.73
CA ILE A 89 8.67 -11.99 -3.53
C ILE A 89 7.18 -12.03 -3.90
N ALA A 90 6.77 -11.19 -4.84
CA ALA A 90 5.36 -11.15 -5.27
C ALA A 90 4.89 -12.51 -5.79
N LYS A 91 5.70 -13.16 -6.61
CA LYS A 91 5.41 -14.49 -7.14
C LYS A 91 5.25 -15.52 -6.03
N LYS A 92 6.11 -15.48 -5.02
CA LYS A 92 6.08 -16.41 -3.87
C LYS A 92 4.76 -16.31 -3.11
N TYR A 93 4.23 -15.12 -2.93
CA TYR A 93 3.04 -14.91 -2.09
C TYR A 93 1.73 -14.86 -2.84
N HIS A 94 1.74 -14.77 -4.18
CA HIS A 94 0.50 -14.72 -4.94
C HIS A 94 0.03 -16.12 -5.34
N PRO A 95 -1.20 -16.52 -4.95
CA PRO A 95 -1.69 -17.89 -5.19
C PRO A 95 -1.92 -18.22 -6.67
N TYR A 96 -2.09 -17.22 -7.52
CA TYR A 96 -2.43 -17.41 -8.94
C TYR A 96 -1.54 -16.56 -9.85
N TRP A 97 -0.26 -16.47 -9.56
CA TRP A 97 0.68 -15.61 -10.28
C TRP A 97 0.64 -15.83 -11.80
N ASP A 98 0.62 -17.09 -12.22
CA ASP A 98 0.67 -17.41 -13.65
C ASP A 98 -0.61 -16.99 -14.41
N ASN A 99 -1.70 -16.77 -13.70
CA ASN A 99 -2.97 -16.33 -14.29
C ASN A 99 -3.09 -14.80 -14.37
N LEU A 100 -2.13 -14.08 -13.79
CA LEU A 100 -2.15 -12.62 -13.80
C LEU A 100 -1.68 -12.07 -15.13
N SER A 101 -2.31 -10.97 -15.57
CA SER A 101 -1.83 -10.17 -16.68
C SER A 101 -0.51 -9.50 -16.34
N ARG A 102 0.17 -8.94 -17.33
CA ARG A 102 1.39 -8.16 -17.11
C ARG A 102 1.13 -7.01 -16.14
N GLY A 103 0.03 -6.27 -16.31
CA GLY A 103 -0.36 -5.19 -15.40
C GLY A 103 -0.66 -5.69 -14.00
N GLY A 104 -1.36 -6.82 -13.89
CA GLY A 104 -1.64 -7.45 -12.61
C GLY A 104 -0.36 -7.83 -11.86
N ARG A 105 0.61 -8.40 -12.56
CA ARG A 105 1.92 -8.73 -11.98
C ARG A 105 2.67 -7.49 -11.51
N ALA A 106 2.61 -6.41 -12.28
CA ALA A 106 3.24 -5.14 -11.89
C ALA A 106 2.62 -4.59 -10.61
N LEU A 107 1.29 -4.64 -10.49
CA LEU A 107 0.58 -4.21 -9.27
C LEU A 107 0.99 -5.05 -8.06
N MET A 108 1.07 -6.37 -8.22
CA MET A 108 1.46 -7.27 -7.12
C MET A 108 2.92 -7.09 -6.71
N THR A 109 3.80 -6.87 -7.68
CA THR A 109 5.22 -6.57 -7.43
C THR A 109 5.36 -5.27 -6.63
N ARG A 110 4.61 -4.22 -6.99
CA ARG A 110 4.59 -2.96 -6.25
C ARG A 110 4.21 -3.15 -4.79
N ASN A 111 3.29 -4.07 -4.51
CA ASN A 111 2.85 -4.32 -3.14
C ASN A 111 3.98 -4.85 -2.24
N SER A 112 4.99 -5.49 -2.79
CA SER A 112 6.17 -5.92 -2.03
C SER A 112 6.90 -4.72 -1.41
N PHE A 113 6.99 -3.62 -2.14
CA PHE A 113 7.63 -2.40 -1.64
C PHE A 113 6.81 -1.72 -0.55
N GLN A 114 5.48 -1.77 -0.63
CA GLN A 114 4.62 -1.20 0.41
C GLN A 114 4.88 -1.88 1.77
N ALA A 115 5.03 -3.18 1.76
CA ALA A 115 5.27 -3.94 2.98
C ALA A 115 6.74 -3.86 3.44
N LEU A 116 7.70 -3.91 2.53
CA LEU A 116 9.12 -4.15 2.85
C LEU A 116 10.07 -2.99 2.54
N GLY A 117 9.59 -1.93 1.90
CA GLY A 117 10.40 -0.76 1.58
C GLY A 117 11.19 -0.86 0.30
N LEU A 118 11.86 0.24 -0.06
CA LEU A 118 12.55 0.40 -1.34
C LEU A 118 13.61 -0.68 -1.60
N ASN A 119 14.33 -1.11 -0.57
CA ASN A 119 15.36 -2.14 -0.67
C ASN A 119 14.87 -3.50 -0.18
N LEU A 120 13.58 -3.63 0.14
CA LEU A 120 12.94 -4.86 0.60
C LEU A 120 13.54 -5.45 1.89
N ASP A 121 14.15 -4.60 2.69
CA ASP A 121 14.85 -4.98 3.93
C ASP A 121 14.36 -4.20 5.15
N ARG A 122 13.31 -3.41 4.99
CA ARG A 122 12.73 -2.64 6.10
C ARG A 122 11.21 -2.86 6.15
N PRO A 123 10.74 -3.94 6.80
CA PRO A 123 9.32 -4.17 6.97
C PRO A 123 8.63 -2.96 7.62
N ALA A 124 7.41 -2.66 7.19
CA ALA A 124 6.62 -1.63 7.84
C ALA A 124 6.38 -2.00 9.31
N ASP A 125 6.27 -1.00 10.16
CA ASP A 125 6.00 -1.24 11.58
C ASP A 125 4.57 -1.71 11.80
N PHE A 126 3.64 -1.26 10.95
CA PHE A 126 2.25 -1.72 10.93
C PHE A 126 1.59 -1.34 9.60
N ILE A 127 0.43 -1.94 9.34
CA ILE A 127 -0.40 -1.62 8.17
C ILE A 127 -1.78 -1.19 8.66
N VAL A 128 -2.29 -0.10 8.09
CA VAL A 128 -3.69 0.30 8.23
C VAL A 128 -4.32 0.17 6.86
N CYS A 129 -5.42 -0.58 6.75
CA CYS A 129 -6.00 -0.87 5.45
C CYS A 129 -7.52 -1.03 5.52
N TYR A 130 -8.11 -1.16 4.34
CA TYR A 130 -9.48 -1.60 4.18
C TYR A 130 -9.56 -2.65 3.09
N THR A 131 -10.17 -3.79 3.41
CA THR A 131 -10.67 -4.75 2.44
C THR A 131 -12.12 -5.05 2.78
N ASP A 132 -12.92 -5.39 1.77
CA ASP A 132 -14.35 -5.64 1.98
C ASP A 132 -14.55 -6.82 2.96
N GLY A 133 -15.25 -6.54 4.06
CA GLY A 133 -15.48 -7.51 5.15
C GLY A 133 -14.21 -7.94 5.87
N GLY A 134 -13.09 -7.25 5.69
CA GLY A 134 -11.81 -7.63 6.28
C GLY A 134 -11.19 -8.88 5.65
N LYS A 135 -11.67 -9.29 4.50
CA LYS A 135 -11.26 -10.54 3.84
C LYS A 135 -9.98 -10.36 3.03
N LEU A 136 -9.23 -11.46 2.86
CA LEU A 136 -8.06 -11.50 1.98
C LEU A 136 -8.51 -11.65 0.53
N LYS A 137 -8.91 -10.53 -0.08
CA LYS A 137 -9.32 -10.48 -1.47
C LYS A 137 -8.84 -9.20 -2.14
N GLY A 138 -8.82 -9.20 -3.48
CA GLY A 138 -8.37 -8.07 -4.28
C GLY A 138 -6.86 -7.86 -4.22
N GLY A 139 -6.41 -6.75 -4.78
CA GLY A 139 -4.98 -6.41 -4.85
C GLY A 139 -4.33 -6.19 -3.49
N THR A 140 -5.08 -5.61 -2.56
CA THR A 140 -4.58 -5.33 -1.20
C THR A 140 -4.18 -6.61 -0.47
N ALA A 141 -4.87 -7.72 -0.72
CA ALA A 141 -4.57 -9.01 -0.09
C ALA A 141 -3.12 -9.45 -0.30
N GLN A 142 -2.51 -9.07 -1.41
CA GLN A 142 -1.10 -9.41 -1.67
C GLN A 142 -0.16 -8.82 -0.62
N ALA A 143 -0.33 -7.54 -0.31
CA ALA A 143 0.47 -6.90 0.74
C ALA A 143 0.19 -7.54 2.11
N LEU A 144 -1.05 -7.93 2.36
CA LEU A 144 -1.43 -8.56 3.64
C LEU A 144 -0.85 -9.96 3.79
N ARG A 145 -0.75 -10.73 2.71
CA ARG A 145 -0.08 -12.06 2.74
C ARG A 145 1.40 -11.91 3.08
N ILE A 146 2.07 -10.93 2.47
CA ILE A 146 3.47 -10.64 2.78
C ILE A 146 3.61 -10.22 4.24
N ALA A 147 2.74 -9.29 4.69
CA ALA A 147 2.76 -8.78 6.05
C ALA A 147 2.59 -9.89 7.09
N ALA A 148 1.69 -10.84 6.84
CA ALA A 148 1.46 -11.95 7.76
C ALA A 148 2.72 -12.78 7.98
N ASP A 149 3.46 -13.08 6.90
CA ASP A 149 4.69 -13.86 6.99
C ASP A 149 5.82 -13.11 7.70
N TYR A 150 5.87 -11.78 7.53
CA TYR A 150 6.86 -10.93 8.19
C TYR A 150 6.41 -10.44 9.57
N GLN A 151 5.27 -10.93 10.06
CA GLN A 151 4.70 -10.57 11.36
C GLN A 151 4.46 -9.06 11.53
N ILE A 152 4.08 -8.39 10.45
CA ILE A 152 3.70 -6.98 10.48
C ILE A 152 2.26 -6.88 11.01
N PRO A 153 1.99 -6.12 12.08
CA PRO A 153 0.63 -5.92 12.58
C PRO A 153 -0.27 -5.27 11.52
N ILE A 154 -1.50 -5.79 11.39
CA ILE A 154 -2.48 -5.32 10.41
C ILE A 154 -3.73 -4.84 11.12
N PHE A 155 -4.14 -3.60 10.85
CA PHE A 155 -5.40 -3.02 11.30
C PHE A 155 -6.29 -2.83 10.07
N ASN A 156 -7.25 -3.74 9.89
CA ASN A 156 -8.14 -3.72 8.74
C ASN A 156 -9.51 -3.17 9.16
N ALA A 157 -9.83 -1.96 8.68
CA ALA A 157 -11.10 -1.30 9.00
C ALA A 157 -12.32 -2.09 8.49
N GLY A 158 -12.14 -2.96 7.50
CA GLY A 158 -13.20 -3.83 6.99
C GLY A 158 -13.72 -4.82 8.04
N ASN A 159 -12.94 -5.14 9.07
CA ASN A 159 -13.36 -6.00 10.16
C ASN A 159 -14.47 -5.36 11.02
N TYR A 160 -14.61 -4.05 10.96
CA TYR A 160 -15.53 -3.29 11.82
C TYR A 160 -16.77 -2.77 11.11
N THR A 161 -16.89 -2.99 9.80
CA THR A 161 -17.99 -2.45 9.00
C THR A 161 -19.27 -3.29 9.04
N ASN A 162 -19.22 -4.50 9.58
CA ASN A 162 -20.34 -5.44 9.61
C ASN A 162 -21.11 -5.42 10.93
N GLU A 163 -20.77 -4.52 11.85
CA GLU A 163 -21.40 -4.41 13.16
C GLU A 163 -22.55 -3.39 13.21
N GLN A 164 -23.00 -2.93 12.06
CA GLN A 164 -24.08 -1.94 11.97
C GLN A 164 -25.38 -2.55 11.52
#